data_a84cbbb2fa8e011199ce2271a65de93f
#
_entry.id   a84cbbb2fa8e011199ce2271a65de93f
#
_cell.length_a   1.000
_cell.length_b   1.000
_cell.length_c   1.000
_cell.angle_alpha   90.00
_cell.angle_beta   90.00
_cell.angle_gamma   90.00
#
_symmetry.space_group_name_H-M   'P 1'
#
loop_
_entity.id
_entity.type
_entity.pdbx_description
1 polymer ?
#
loop_
_entity_poly.entity_id
_entity_poly.type
_entity_poly.pdbx_seq_one_letter_code
_entity_poly.pdbx_strand_id
1 'polypeptide(L)'
;PEPEAPPERLLIKKLGREFLIQTSDIEWVEASGNYANLHLNGTVYPMRITMDKLEKLLPSNFVRIHRSTIINLTQVRDIQPLDTGDYQVNLHNQPNLTLSRRYRENFKALLSLA
;
A
#
# COMPACT_ATOMS: atom_id res chain seq x y z
N PRO A 1 17.58 5.17 22.33
CA PRO A 1 16.81 6.13 21.54
C PRO A 1 15.54 5.50 21.02
N GLU A 2 14.48 6.27 21.01
CA GLU A 2 13.22 5.80 20.48
C GLU A 2 13.33 5.67 18.96
N PRO A 3 12.65 4.66 18.37
CA PRO A 3 12.60 4.57 16.93
C PRO A 3 11.93 5.81 16.35
N GLU A 4 12.42 6.26 15.23
CA GLU A 4 11.82 7.38 14.54
C GLU A 4 10.42 7.04 14.09
N ALA A 5 9.51 7.97 14.25
CA ALA A 5 8.16 7.80 13.73
C ALA A 5 8.20 7.73 12.20
N PRO A 6 7.29 6.96 11.56
CA PRO A 6 7.21 6.96 10.09
C PRO A 6 6.94 8.37 9.58
N PRO A 7 7.45 8.72 8.39
CA PRO A 7 7.18 10.03 7.83
C PRO A 7 5.70 10.22 7.55
N GLU A 8 5.19 11.40 7.86
CA GLU A 8 3.82 11.77 7.57
C GLU A 8 3.64 12.21 6.11
N ARG A 9 4.74 12.60 5.47
CA ARG A 9 4.72 13.12 4.10
C ARG A 9 5.87 12.57 3.30
N LEU A 10 5.65 12.41 2.00
CA LEU A 10 6.67 12.02 1.04
C LEU A 10 6.75 13.08 -0.05
N LEU A 11 7.98 13.41 -0.47
CA LEU A 11 8.20 14.34 -1.56
C LEU A 11 8.42 13.53 -2.84
N ILE A 12 7.59 13.77 -3.84
CA ILE A 12 7.60 13.01 -5.08
C ILE A 12 7.71 13.93 -6.27
N LYS A 13 8.64 13.63 -7.17
CA LYS A 13 8.82 14.39 -8.41
C LYS A 13 7.93 13.83 -9.50
N LYS A 14 7.16 14.70 -10.14
CA LYS A 14 6.29 14.31 -11.24
C LYS A 14 6.10 15.49 -12.18
N LEU A 15 6.38 15.29 -13.46
CA LEU A 15 6.18 16.30 -14.51
C LEU A 15 6.84 17.63 -14.17
N GLY A 16 8.09 17.60 -13.70
CA GLY A 16 8.85 18.79 -13.38
C GLY A 16 8.42 19.51 -12.12
N ARG A 17 7.52 18.92 -11.33
CA ARG A 17 7.07 19.46 -10.06
C ARG A 17 7.40 18.51 -8.92
N GLU A 18 7.50 19.06 -7.74
CA GLU A 18 7.65 18.26 -6.53
C GLU A 18 6.36 18.34 -5.74
N PHE A 19 5.77 17.18 -5.48
CA PHE A 19 4.51 17.06 -4.75
C PHE A 19 4.78 16.56 -3.34
N LEU A 20 4.22 17.24 -2.36
CA LEU A 20 4.28 16.81 -0.98
C LEU A 20 3.04 15.99 -0.68
N ILE A 21 3.19 14.67 -0.61
CA ILE A 21 2.08 13.73 -0.46
C ILE A 21 1.99 13.31 1.00
N GLN A 22 0.80 13.43 1.60
CA GLN A 22 0.57 12.90 2.93
C GLN A 22 0.40 11.39 2.84
N THR A 23 1.12 10.66 3.67
CA THR A 23 1.05 9.18 3.63
C THR A 23 -0.35 8.68 3.94
N SER A 24 -1.10 9.38 4.79
CA SER A 24 -2.47 9.00 5.12
C SER A 24 -3.43 9.07 3.94
N ASP A 25 -3.07 9.82 2.89
CA ASP A 25 -3.91 9.95 1.70
C ASP A 25 -3.64 8.88 0.66
N ILE A 26 -2.57 8.11 0.82
CA ILE A 26 -2.24 7.03 -0.11
C ILE A 26 -3.23 5.88 0.08
N GLU A 27 -3.89 5.48 -1.00
CA GLU A 27 -4.86 4.41 -0.97
C GLU A 27 -4.21 3.04 -1.12
N TRP A 28 -3.31 2.93 -2.09
CA TRP A 28 -2.55 1.72 -2.31
C TRP A 28 -1.34 2.02 -3.19
N VAL A 29 -0.42 1.06 -3.26
CA VAL A 29 0.83 1.21 -3.99
C VAL A 29 1.08 -0.04 -4.82
N GLU A 30 1.54 0.14 -6.05
CA GLU A 30 1.92 -0.98 -6.91
C GLU A 30 3.33 -0.79 -7.44
N ALA A 31 4.06 -1.90 -7.58
CA ALA A 31 5.38 -1.88 -8.19
C ALA A 31 5.27 -1.76 -9.69
N SER A 32 6.10 -0.91 -10.30
CA SER A 32 6.17 -0.73 -11.74
C SER A 32 7.62 -0.46 -12.13
N GLY A 33 8.32 -1.48 -12.58
CA GLY A 33 9.75 -1.37 -12.89
C GLY A 33 10.54 -0.94 -11.66
N ASN A 34 11.27 0.16 -11.79
CA ASN A 34 12.08 0.71 -10.69
C ASN A 34 11.30 1.70 -9.83
N TYR A 35 9.98 1.78 -10.02
CA TYR A 35 9.13 2.75 -9.34
C TYR A 35 8.07 2.05 -8.52
N ALA A 36 7.66 2.71 -7.45
CA ALA A 36 6.45 2.39 -6.73
C ALA A 36 5.41 3.46 -7.10
N ASN A 37 4.28 3.05 -7.63
CA ASN A 37 3.22 3.96 -8.03
C ASN A 37 2.26 4.14 -6.86
N LEU A 38 2.20 5.36 -6.32
CA LEU A 38 1.31 5.72 -5.21
C LEU A 38 -0.02 6.18 -5.79
N HIS A 39 -1.09 5.51 -5.40
CA HIS A 39 -2.43 5.84 -5.88
C HIS A 39 -3.19 6.68 -4.85
N LEU A 40 -3.58 7.89 -5.26
CA LEU A 40 -4.33 8.84 -4.43
C LEU A 40 -5.45 9.46 -5.28
N ASN A 41 -6.71 9.20 -4.93
CA ASN A 41 -7.87 9.83 -5.56
C ASN A 41 -7.84 9.79 -7.09
N GLY A 42 -7.46 8.66 -7.66
CA GLY A 42 -7.42 8.49 -9.11
C GLY A 42 -6.17 9.04 -9.77
N THR A 43 -5.27 9.65 -9.02
CA THR A 43 -3.99 10.16 -9.53
C THR A 43 -2.87 9.23 -9.09
N VAL A 44 -1.90 9.01 -9.98
CA VAL A 44 -0.76 8.15 -9.71
C VAL A 44 0.50 8.99 -9.56
N TYR A 45 1.21 8.80 -8.47
CA TYR A 45 2.48 9.47 -8.22
C TYR A 45 3.61 8.43 -8.18
N PRO A 46 4.48 8.41 -9.19
CA PRO A 46 5.59 7.44 -9.20
C PRO A 46 6.71 7.89 -8.27
N MET A 47 7.21 6.97 -7.47
CA MET A 47 8.34 7.21 -6.57
C MET A 47 9.42 6.17 -6.87
N ARG A 48 10.64 6.60 -7.11
CA ARG A 48 11.74 5.68 -7.39
C ARG A 48 12.26 5.06 -6.09
N ILE A 49 11.69 3.95 -5.72
CA ILE A 49 12.01 3.25 -4.49
C ILE A 49 11.62 1.78 -4.64
N THR A 50 12.30 0.89 -3.93
CA THR A 50 11.90 -0.51 -3.91
C THR A 50 10.70 -0.69 -2.97
N MET A 51 9.90 -1.72 -3.24
CA MET A 51 8.75 -2.02 -2.38
C MET A 51 9.19 -2.37 -0.96
N ASP A 52 10.32 -3.05 -0.81
CA ASP A 52 10.84 -3.40 0.52
C ASP A 52 11.19 -2.16 1.34
N LYS A 53 11.83 -1.17 0.72
CA LYS A 53 12.16 0.07 1.39
C LYS A 53 10.92 0.88 1.71
N LEU A 54 9.99 0.94 0.78
CA LEU A 54 8.75 1.70 0.97
C LEU A 54 7.91 1.10 2.09
N GLU A 55 7.83 -0.22 2.15
CA GLU A 55 7.12 -0.92 3.21
C GLU A 55 7.60 -0.49 4.60
N LYS A 56 8.91 -0.31 4.73
CA LYS A 56 9.51 0.12 6.00
C LYS A 56 9.27 1.59 6.31
N LEU A 57 9.07 2.41 5.28
CA LEU A 57 8.82 3.84 5.47
C LEU A 57 7.38 4.14 5.84
N LEU A 58 6.45 3.36 5.34
CA LEU A 58 5.03 3.66 5.52
C LEU A 58 4.56 3.32 6.95
N PRO A 59 3.53 4.03 7.45
CA PRO A 59 2.97 3.72 8.76
C PRO A 59 2.41 2.31 8.86
N SER A 60 2.15 1.85 10.07
CA SER A 60 1.72 0.47 10.35
C SER A 60 0.38 0.08 9.75
N ASN A 61 -0.44 1.06 9.36
CA ASN A 61 -1.71 0.79 8.68
C ASN A 61 -1.55 0.43 7.21
N PHE A 62 -0.31 0.44 6.69
CA PHE A 62 0.00 -0.04 5.35
C PHE A 62 0.51 -1.46 5.44
N VAL A 63 -0.03 -2.34 4.60
CA VAL A 63 0.27 -3.76 4.64
C VAL A 63 0.60 -4.26 3.25
N ARG A 64 1.67 -5.05 3.17
CA ARG A 64 2.02 -5.71 1.93
C ARG A 64 1.14 -6.93 1.74
N ILE A 65 0.40 -6.98 0.63
CA ILE A 65 -0.52 -8.08 0.32
C ILE A 65 -0.06 -8.93 -0.84
N HIS A 66 0.95 -8.45 -1.55
CA HIS A 66 1.53 -9.12 -2.70
C HIS A 66 2.95 -8.59 -2.87
N ARG A 67 3.82 -9.33 -3.55
CA ARG A 67 5.18 -8.83 -3.79
C ARG A 67 5.19 -7.47 -4.49
N SER A 68 4.15 -7.17 -5.26
CA SER A 68 4.02 -5.94 -6.02
C SER A 68 2.97 -4.98 -5.50
N THR A 69 2.37 -5.23 -4.33
CA THR A 69 1.24 -4.43 -3.87
C THR A 69 1.28 -4.19 -2.36
N ILE A 70 1.11 -2.93 -1.98
CA ILE A 70 0.92 -2.51 -0.59
C ILE A 70 -0.40 -1.76 -0.52
N ILE A 71 -1.19 -1.98 0.51
CA ILE A 71 -2.47 -1.30 0.69
C ILE A 71 -2.54 -0.53 2.00
N ASN A 72 -3.36 0.49 2.01
CA ASN A 72 -3.74 1.20 3.23
C ASN A 72 -4.99 0.51 3.79
N LEU A 73 -4.87 -0.07 4.98
CA LEU A 73 -5.97 -0.81 5.61
C LEU A 73 -7.24 0.02 5.77
N THR A 74 -7.10 1.32 5.95
CA THR A 74 -8.29 2.20 6.11
C THR A 74 -9.13 2.27 4.85
N GLN A 75 -8.57 1.87 3.70
CA GLN A 75 -9.27 1.90 2.41
C GLN A 75 -9.94 0.57 2.07
N VAL A 76 -9.76 -0.45 2.87
CA VAL A 76 -10.35 -1.77 2.61
C VAL A 76 -11.83 -1.76 2.93
N ARG A 77 -12.64 -2.14 1.94
CA ARG A 77 -14.08 -2.28 2.12
C ARG A 77 -14.44 -3.69 2.56
N ASP A 78 -13.90 -4.69 1.86
CA ASP A 78 -14.16 -6.09 2.17
C ASP A 78 -13.10 -7.00 1.56
N ILE A 79 -13.10 -8.26 1.98
CA ILE A 79 -12.19 -9.28 1.50
C ILE A 79 -13.03 -10.49 1.11
N GLN A 80 -12.69 -11.06 -0.04
CA GLN A 80 -13.43 -12.20 -0.58
C GLN A 80 -12.48 -13.36 -0.88
N PRO A 81 -12.74 -14.56 -0.34
CA PRO A 81 -11.92 -15.72 -0.67
C PRO A 81 -12.13 -16.14 -2.12
N LEU A 82 -11.04 -16.57 -2.75
CA LEU A 82 -11.05 -17.07 -4.12
C LEU A 82 -10.84 -18.59 -4.12
N ASP A 83 -11.27 -19.24 -5.19
CA ASP A 83 -11.12 -20.70 -5.35
C ASP A 83 -9.65 -21.13 -5.37
N THR A 84 -8.76 -20.24 -5.77
CA THR A 84 -7.32 -20.50 -5.83
C THR A 84 -6.64 -20.57 -4.47
N GLY A 85 -7.33 -20.17 -3.40
CA GLY A 85 -6.73 -20.03 -2.07
C GLY A 85 -6.19 -18.64 -1.78
N ASP A 86 -6.17 -17.78 -2.78
CA ASP A 86 -5.86 -16.37 -2.58
C ASP A 86 -7.12 -15.62 -2.13
N TYR A 87 -6.97 -14.36 -1.80
CA TYR A 87 -8.08 -13.49 -1.43
C TYR A 87 -8.14 -12.30 -2.35
N GLN A 88 -9.36 -11.84 -2.63
CA GLN A 88 -9.58 -10.58 -3.32
C GLN A 88 -9.84 -9.50 -2.29
N VAL A 89 -9.03 -8.45 -2.33
CA VAL A 89 -9.20 -7.30 -1.45
C VAL A 89 -9.87 -6.20 -2.24
N ASN A 90 -11.02 -5.75 -1.75
CA ASN A 90 -11.78 -4.70 -2.41
C ASN A 90 -11.64 -3.40 -1.64
N LEU A 91 -11.11 -2.37 -2.30
CA LEU A 91 -10.98 -1.05 -1.74
C LEU A 91 -12.23 -0.22 -2.06
N HIS A 92 -12.44 0.86 -1.30
CA HIS A 92 -13.65 1.68 -1.48
C HIS A 92 -13.77 2.30 -2.87
N ASN A 93 -12.67 2.75 -3.46
CA ASN A 93 -12.70 3.50 -4.72
C ASN A 93 -11.81 2.92 -5.80
N GLN A 94 -11.34 1.69 -5.62
CA GLN A 94 -10.34 1.14 -6.52
C GLN A 94 -10.73 -0.27 -7.01
N PRO A 95 -10.07 -0.73 -8.09
CA PRO A 95 -10.29 -2.09 -8.55
C PRO A 95 -9.84 -3.11 -7.51
N ASN A 96 -10.25 -4.34 -7.74
CA ASN A 96 -9.94 -5.42 -6.85
C ASN A 96 -8.45 -5.75 -6.87
N LEU A 97 -7.87 -5.98 -5.70
CA LEU A 97 -6.48 -6.36 -5.56
C LEU A 97 -6.38 -7.77 -5.02
N THR A 98 -5.27 -8.44 -5.29
CA THR A 98 -5.07 -9.82 -4.83
C THR A 98 -4.16 -9.86 -3.61
N LEU A 99 -4.65 -10.49 -2.55
CA LEU A 99 -3.84 -10.87 -1.39
C LEU A 99 -3.31 -12.27 -1.65
N SER A 100 -2.01 -12.39 -1.90
CA SER A 100 -1.43 -13.70 -2.14
C SER A 100 -1.28 -14.48 -0.85
N ARG A 101 -1.29 -15.82 -0.97
CA ARG A 101 -1.16 -16.71 0.19
C ARG A 101 0.10 -16.43 1.01
N ARG A 102 1.17 -16.01 0.36
CA ARG A 102 2.43 -15.70 1.04
C ARG A 102 2.29 -14.58 2.07
N TYR A 103 1.41 -13.61 1.82
CA TYR A 103 1.23 -12.44 2.65
C TYR A 103 -0.02 -12.51 3.53
N ARG A 104 -0.75 -13.60 3.46
CA ARG A 104 -2.03 -13.74 4.15
C ARG A 104 -1.92 -13.60 5.67
N GLU A 105 -0.90 -14.19 6.26
CA GLU A 105 -0.75 -14.17 7.71
C GLU A 105 -0.50 -12.76 8.26
N ASN A 106 0.30 -11.97 7.54
CA ASN A 106 0.54 -10.59 7.94
C ASN A 106 -0.75 -9.77 7.92
N PHE A 107 -1.55 -9.97 6.90
CA PHE A 107 -2.81 -9.26 6.77
C PHE A 107 -3.80 -9.68 7.85
N LYS A 108 -3.92 -10.98 8.10
CA LYS A 108 -4.81 -11.50 9.13
C LYS A 108 -4.41 -11.03 10.53
N ALA A 109 -3.12 -10.98 10.82
CA ALA A 109 -2.64 -10.55 12.12
C ALA A 109 -3.08 -9.12 12.43
N LEU A 110 -3.12 -8.26 11.41
CA LEU A 110 -3.53 -6.87 11.58
C LEU A 110 -5.04 -6.70 11.70
N LEU A 111 -5.81 -7.62 11.12
CA LEU A 111 -7.27 -7.56 11.15
C LEU A 111 -7.87 -8.36 12.30
N SER A 112 -7.12 -9.25 12.92
CA SER A 112 -7.66 -10.20 13.90
C SER A 112 -8.06 -9.55 15.23
N LEU A 113 -7.74 -8.28 15.41
CA LEU A 113 -8.13 -7.54 16.60
C LEU A 113 -9.56 -7.04 16.56
N ALA A 114 -10.19 -7.16 15.43
CA ALA A 114 -11.57 -6.73 15.26
C ALA A 114 -12.53 -7.70 15.94
#